data_7282f8a743954003139b2988f0377189
#
_entry.id   7282f8a743954003139b2988f0377189
#
_cell.length_a   1.000
_cell.length_b   1.000
_cell.length_c   1.000
_cell.angle_alpha   90.00
_cell.angle_beta   90.00
_cell.angle_gamma   90.00
#
_symmetry.space_group_name_H-M   'P 1'
#
loop_
_entity.id
_entity.type
_entity.pdbx_description
1 polymer ?
#
loop_
_entity_poly.entity_id
_entity_poly.type
_entity_poly.pdbx_seq_one_letter_code
_entity_poly.pdbx_strand_id
1 'polypeptide(L)'
;MKKKTIIWIIVIVILLIVVLIGGKKAGWFGKSGNFKQIEVTNISLIDIVETVAATGKIQPEVEIKLSSEVSGEIIKLPIKEGQQVKKGDLLVSINPDLVQALVNQSQAGLQNVKAQLTQAEANLDNLKLNFDRNKELYEKGVISKSDWERTFTDYEVAKANVKSAYYNVQSAQSSVKQSRDNLARTSIFAPRDGTISKLSVELGERVVGTAQMAGTEIVRVANLNNMEVEVDVNETDIVKVNVGDSTIVEVDAYLKREFKGVVTEIANTAENTLSVDQVTNFKVKVRILPESYKDLSADKPENSSPFRPGMTATVDIITNKKENIIGVPISAIVIKTDTSSAKRKKSAMGLPILVRD
;
A
#
# COMPACT_ATOMS: atom_id res chain seq x y z
N MET A 1 60.95 -20.64 82.50
CA MET A 1 61.73 -19.96 81.48
C MET A 1 62.28 -18.63 82.01
N LYS A 2 63.61 -18.45 81.88
CA LYS A 2 64.31 -17.30 82.54
C LYS A 2 63.96 -15.98 81.89
N LYS A 3 63.59 -14.94 82.66
CA LYS A 3 63.16 -13.58 82.14
C LYS A 3 64.01 -13.03 81.02
N LYS A 4 65.30 -13.43 80.90
CA LYS A 4 66.20 -13.03 79.81
C LYS A 4 65.84 -13.62 78.45
N THR A 5 65.28 -14.83 78.34
CA THR A 5 64.87 -15.45 77.05
C THR A 5 63.67 -14.85 76.47
N ILE A 6 62.71 -14.36 77.29
CA ILE A 6 61.50 -13.64 76.82
C ILE A 6 61.85 -12.27 76.26
N ILE A 7 62.85 -11.57 76.90
CA ILE A 7 63.30 -10.28 76.35
C ILE A 7 63.95 -10.40 75.00
N TRP A 8 64.76 -11.45 74.82
CA TRP A 8 65.40 -11.77 73.51
C TRP A 8 64.41 -12.10 72.45
N ILE A 9 63.35 -12.82 72.72
CA ILE A 9 62.27 -13.14 71.79
C ILE A 9 61.53 -11.89 71.34
N ILE A 10 61.21 -10.95 72.32
CA ILE A 10 60.57 -9.70 72.01
C ILE A 10 61.43 -8.80 71.13
N VAL A 11 62.76 -8.75 71.35
CA VAL A 11 63.72 -8.00 70.57
C VAL A 11 63.76 -8.53 69.09
N ILE A 12 63.79 -9.87 68.96
CA ILE A 12 63.80 -10.52 67.60
C ILE A 12 62.50 -10.26 66.88
N VAL A 13 61.35 -10.31 67.55
CA VAL A 13 60.06 -10.01 66.92
C VAL A 13 59.96 -8.53 66.51
N ILE A 14 60.46 -7.60 67.34
CA ILE A 14 60.52 -6.17 66.97
C ILE A 14 61.44 -5.94 65.79
N LEU A 15 62.61 -6.63 65.73
CA LEU A 15 63.53 -6.52 64.65
C LEU A 15 62.95 -7.09 63.36
N LEU A 16 62.17 -8.16 63.45
CA LEU A 16 61.48 -8.77 62.31
C LEU A 16 60.37 -7.86 61.80
N ILE A 17 59.63 -7.20 62.68
CA ILE A 17 58.60 -6.20 62.31
C ILE A 17 59.24 -4.98 61.63
N VAL A 18 60.37 -4.51 62.10
CA VAL A 18 61.11 -3.38 61.51
C VAL A 18 61.65 -3.74 60.11
N VAL A 19 62.15 -4.99 59.93
CA VAL A 19 62.58 -5.48 58.63
C VAL A 19 61.42 -5.65 57.69
N LEU A 20 60.25 -6.11 58.15
CA LEU A 20 59.02 -6.18 57.31
C LEU A 20 58.50 -4.83 56.91
N ILE A 21 58.48 -3.84 57.84
CA ILE A 21 58.03 -2.47 57.53
C ILE A 21 59.07 -1.77 56.63
N GLY A 22 60.35 -1.94 56.87
CA GLY A 22 61.46 -1.43 56.06
C GLY A 22 61.47 -2.03 54.66
N GLY A 23 61.28 -3.35 54.57
CA GLY A 23 61.20 -4.08 53.26
C GLY A 23 59.99 -3.65 52.45
N LYS A 24 58.85 -3.33 53.07
CA LYS A 24 57.68 -2.82 52.40
C LYS A 24 57.87 -1.38 51.87
N LYS A 25 58.63 -0.55 52.64
CA LYS A 25 58.96 0.81 52.22
C LYS A 25 60.08 0.87 51.19
N ALA A 26 61.00 -0.09 51.19
CA ALA A 26 62.09 -0.24 50.24
C ALA A 26 61.70 -0.99 48.95
N GLY A 27 60.43 -1.42 48.82
CA GLY A 27 59.91 -2.04 47.60
C GLY A 27 60.35 -3.47 47.37
N TRP A 28 60.85 -4.20 48.43
CA TRP A 28 61.27 -5.58 48.35
C TRP A 28 60.14 -6.60 48.39
N PHE A 29 58.99 -6.19 48.99
CA PHE A 29 57.73 -6.97 48.93
C PHE A 29 56.68 -6.23 48.06
N GLY A 30 56.66 -6.67 46.77
CA GLY A 30 55.60 -6.38 45.83
C GLY A 30 55.46 -4.90 45.45
N LYS A 31 55.95 -4.53 44.29
CA LYS A 31 55.41 -3.40 43.52
C LYS A 31 53.94 -3.71 43.28
N SER A 32 53.03 -3.15 44.01
CA SER A 32 51.64 -2.91 43.59
C SER A 32 51.69 -2.00 42.38
N GLY A 33 52.12 -2.49 41.25
CA GLY A 33 51.86 -1.81 39.99
C GLY A 33 50.35 -1.80 39.85
N ASN A 34 49.74 -0.60 39.77
CA ASN A 34 48.43 -0.47 39.18
C ASN A 34 48.51 -0.96 37.75
N PHE A 35 48.46 -2.29 37.55
CA PHE A 35 48.32 -2.87 36.23
C PHE A 35 46.90 -2.52 35.75
N LYS A 36 46.82 -1.54 34.87
CA LYS A 36 45.59 -1.25 34.15
C LYS A 36 45.40 -2.43 33.20
N GLN A 37 44.39 -3.26 33.50
CA GLN A 37 44.02 -4.33 32.62
C GLN A 37 43.54 -3.71 31.30
N ILE A 38 44.27 -3.97 30.21
CA ILE A 38 43.93 -3.52 28.87
C ILE A 38 43.48 -4.76 28.12
N GLU A 39 42.30 -4.73 27.64
CA GLU A 39 41.77 -5.70 26.69
C GLU A 39 42.31 -5.36 25.30
N VAL A 40 42.99 -6.29 24.69
CA VAL A 40 43.57 -6.11 23.35
C VAL A 40 42.76 -6.94 22.37
N THR A 41 42.11 -6.27 21.42
CA THR A 41 41.37 -6.94 20.35
C THR A 41 42.10 -6.73 19.04
N ASN A 42 42.26 -7.82 18.27
CA ASN A 42 42.80 -7.72 16.93
C ASN A 42 41.83 -7.01 16.01
N ILE A 43 42.29 -6.00 15.30
CA ILE A 43 41.54 -5.30 14.29
C ILE A 43 41.44 -6.22 13.07
N SER A 44 40.20 -6.56 12.68
CA SER A 44 39.93 -7.33 11.46
C SER A 44 39.11 -6.48 10.50
N LEU A 45 39.17 -6.81 9.22
CA LEU A 45 38.24 -6.26 8.23
C LEU A 45 36.87 -6.88 8.50
N ILE A 46 35.88 -6.02 8.62
CA ILE A 46 34.49 -6.41 8.85
C ILE A 46 33.59 -5.74 7.82
N ASP A 47 32.50 -6.40 7.50
CA ASP A 47 31.42 -5.80 6.70
C ASP A 47 30.44 -5.12 7.66
N ILE A 48 30.12 -3.87 7.40
CA ILE A 48 29.10 -3.13 8.14
C ILE A 48 27.91 -2.90 7.21
N VAL A 49 26.75 -3.29 7.71
CA VAL A 49 25.48 -3.10 7.06
C VAL A 49 24.65 -2.13 7.90
N GLU A 50 24.19 -1.04 7.29
CA GLU A 50 23.22 -0.13 7.89
C GLU A 50 21.83 -0.62 7.50
N THR A 51 20.98 -0.87 8.50
CA THR A 51 19.61 -1.35 8.28
C THR A 51 18.61 -0.41 8.91
N VAL A 52 17.45 -0.28 8.27
CA VAL A 52 16.27 0.36 8.80
C VAL A 52 15.24 -0.74 9.09
N ALA A 53 14.93 -0.93 10.38
CA ALA A 53 13.93 -1.91 10.80
C ALA A 53 12.54 -1.29 10.76
N ALA A 54 11.59 -1.99 10.15
CA ALA A 54 10.20 -1.57 10.08
C ALA A 54 9.28 -2.79 10.20
N THR A 55 8.10 -2.57 10.80
CA THR A 55 7.08 -3.63 10.94
C THR A 55 5.89 -3.34 10.04
N GLY A 56 5.24 -4.40 9.57
CA GLY A 56 4.11 -4.25 8.69
C GLY A 56 3.29 -5.51 8.50
N LYS A 57 2.42 -5.49 7.50
CA LYS A 57 1.56 -6.61 7.16
C LYS A 57 1.83 -7.13 5.76
N ILE A 58 1.79 -8.45 5.66
CA ILE A 58 1.86 -9.13 4.38
C ILE A 58 0.53 -8.98 3.66
N GLN A 59 0.59 -8.54 2.40
CA GLN A 59 -0.56 -8.41 1.52
C GLN A 59 -0.21 -8.89 0.10
N PRO A 60 -1.19 -9.23 -0.72
CA PRO A 60 -0.94 -9.53 -2.12
C PRO A 60 -0.55 -8.25 -2.87
N GLU A 61 0.40 -8.36 -3.80
CA GLU A 61 0.81 -7.23 -4.66
C GLU A 61 -0.38 -6.62 -5.42
N VAL A 62 -1.36 -7.45 -5.80
CA VAL A 62 -2.58 -7.01 -6.46
C VAL A 62 -3.79 -7.64 -5.79
N GLU A 63 -4.61 -6.80 -5.19
CA GLU A 63 -5.91 -7.15 -4.63
C GLU A 63 -7.00 -6.27 -5.24
N ILE A 64 -8.09 -6.89 -5.72
CA ILE A 64 -9.24 -6.19 -6.26
C ILE A 64 -10.41 -6.39 -5.33
N LYS A 65 -10.91 -5.29 -4.75
CA LYS A 65 -12.12 -5.27 -3.95
C LYS A 65 -13.32 -5.11 -4.89
N LEU A 66 -14.24 -6.07 -4.85
CA LEU A 66 -15.46 -6.05 -5.62
C LEU A 66 -16.62 -5.70 -4.69
N SER A 67 -17.30 -4.60 -5.00
CA SER A 67 -18.45 -4.12 -4.26
C SER A 67 -19.71 -4.19 -5.12
N SER A 68 -20.87 -4.23 -4.49
CA SER A 68 -22.14 -4.18 -5.20
C SER A 68 -22.39 -2.80 -5.79
N GLU A 69 -22.78 -2.77 -7.06
CA GLU A 69 -23.22 -1.54 -7.73
C GLU A 69 -24.76 -1.41 -7.75
N VAL A 70 -25.47 -2.47 -7.38
CA VAL A 70 -26.93 -2.54 -7.30
C VAL A 70 -27.39 -3.09 -5.97
N SER A 71 -28.55 -2.66 -5.50
CA SER A 71 -29.13 -3.16 -4.25
C SER A 71 -30.02 -4.38 -4.51
N GLY A 72 -29.92 -5.39 -3.67
CA GLY A 72 -30.74 -6.59 -3.78
C GLY A 72 -30.28 -7.72 -2.85
N GLU A 73 -30.96 -8.84 -2.90
CA GLU A 73 -30.65 -10.06 -2.17
C GLU A 73 -29.73 -10.95 -2.99
N ILE A 74 -28.75 -11.58 -2.37
CA ILE A 74 -27.84 -12.54 -3.02
C ILE A 74 -28.56 -13.87 -3.20
N ILE A 75 -28.83 -14.24 -4.45
CA ILE A 75 -29.52 -15.49 -4.80
C ILE A 75 -28.58 -16.62 -5.21
N LYS A 76 -27.33 -16.31 -5.60
CA LYS A 76 -26.29 -17.30 -5.93
C LYS A 76 -24.93 -16.82 -5.44
N LEU A 77 -24.22 -17.73 -4.77
CA LEU A 77 -22.88 -17.54 -4.25
C LEU A 77 -22.07 -18.83 -4.45
N PRO A 78 -21.64 -19.13 -5.69
CA PRO A 78 -20.99 -20.40 -6.02
C PRO A 78 -19.52 -20.48 -5.57
N ILE A 79 -19.00 -19.47 -4.87
CA ILE A 79 -17.61 -19.35 -4.46
C ILE A 79 -17.42 -19.52 -2.95
N LYS A 80 -16.18 -19.88 -2.56
CA LYS A 80 -15.75 -19.96 -1.17
C LYS A 80 -14.44 -19.21 -0.98
N GLU A 81 -14.17 -18.78 0.25
CA GLU A 81 -12.85 -18.23 0.62
C GLU A 81 -11.72 -19.23 0.32
N GLY A 82 -10.61 -18.75 -0.25
CA GLY A 82 -9.49 -19.58 -0.67
C GLY A 82 -9.66 -20.27 -2.03
N GLN A 83 -10.82 -20.17 -2.67
CA GLN A 83 -11.07 -20.79 -3.98
C GLN A 83 -10.35 -19.99 -5.10
N GLN A 84 -9.73 -20.71 -6.03
CA GLN A 84 -9.19 -20.13 -7.25
C GLN A 84 -10.30 -19.87 -8.26
N VAL A 85 -10.25 -18.71 -8.90
CA VAL A 85 -11.21 -18.26 -9.90
C VAL A 85 -10.48 -17.77 -11.14
N LYS A 86 -11.09 -17.94 -12.31
CA LYS A 86 -10.61 -17.41 -13.59
C LYS A 86 -11.39 -16.18 -13.99
N LYS A 87 -10.78 -15.36 -14.82
CA LYS A 87 -11.46 -14.21 -15.40
C LYS A 87 -12.76 -14.64 -16.10
N GLY A 88 -13.87 -14.01 -15.71
CA GLY A 88 -15.18 -14.27 -16.26
C GLY A 88 -16.00 -15.31 -15.47
N ASP A 89 -15.44 -15.94 -14.43
CA ASP A 89 -16.21 -16.81 -13.54
C ASP A 89 -17.23 -15.99 -12.74
N LEU A 90 -18.45 -16.55 -12.61
CA LEU A 90 -19.50 -15.93 -11.81
C LEU A 90 -19.16 -16.04 -10.33
N LEU A 91 -19.06 -14.90 -9.66
CA LEU A 91 -18.76 -14.82 -8.23
C LEU A 91 -20.04 -14.72 -7.41
N VAL A 92 -20.90 -13.77 -7.78
CA VAL A 92 -22.15 -13.48 -7.05
C VAL A 92 -23.25 -13.13 -8.04
N SER A 93 -24.48 -13.56 -7.74
CA SER A 93 -25.69 -13.12 -8.47
C SER A 93 -26.68 -12.54 -7.48
N ILE A 94 -27.02 -11.29 -7.69
CA ILE A 94 -28.05 -10.56 -6.94
C ILE A 94 -29.38 -10.77 -7.65
N ASN A 95 -30.50 -10.75 -6.91
CA ASN A 95 -31.84 -10.94 -7.46
C ASN A 95 -32.12 -9.91 -8.56
N PRO A 96 -32.34 -10.32 -9.83
CA PRO A 96 -32.51 -9.43 -10.95
C PRO A 96 -33.96 -8.95 -11.15
N ASP A 97 -34.95 -9.49 -10.43
CA ASP A 97 -36.38 -9.35 -10.75
C ASP A 97 -36.81 -7.90 -10.89
N LEU A 98 -36.45 -7.06 -9.93
CA LEU A 98 -36.79 -5.64 -9.97
C LEU A 98 -36.12 -4.93 -11.15
N VAL A 99 -34.84 -5.18 -11.37
CA VAL A 99 -34.07 -4.55 -12.44
C VAL A 99 -34.54 -5.05 -13.81
N GLN A 100 -34.91 -6.33 -13.92
CA GLN A 100 -35.50 -6.91 -15.13
C GLN A 100 -36.85 -6.24 -15.46
N ALA A 101 -37.67 -5.98 -14.44
CA ALA A 101 -38.93 -5.25 -14.64
C ALA A 101 -38.69 -3.84 -15.21
N LEU A 102 -37.66 -3.13 -14.73
CA LEU A 102 -37.28 -1.82 -15.26
C LEU A 102 -36.77 -1.89 -16.72
N VAL A 103 -36.04 -2.95 -17.09
CA VAL A 103 -35.66 -3.20 -18.51
C VAL A 103 -36.92 -3.37 -19.36
N ASN A 104 -37.87 -4.20 -18.91
CA ASN A 104 -39.12 -4.44 -19.66
C ASN A 104 -39.93 -3.15 -19.81
N GLN A 105 -40.01 -2.32 -18.77
CA GLN A 105 -40.67 -1.02 -18.81
C GLN A 105 -40.01 -0.05 -19.84
N SER A 106 -38.67 0.04 -19.79
CA SER A 106 -37.91 0.88 -20.73
C SER A 106 -38.05 0.37 -22.18
N GLN A 107 -38.09 -0.95 -22.36
CA GLN A 107 -38.30 -1.57 -23.67
C GLN A 107 -39.71 -1.26 -24.23
N ALA A 108 -40.75 -1.29 -23.41
CA ALA A 108 -42.11 -0.90 -23.79
C ALA A 108 -42.18 0.58 -24.15
N GLY A 109 -41.49 1.45 -23.39
CA GLY A 109 -41.33 2.85 -23.71
C GLY A 109 -40.69 3.09 -25.08
N LEU A 110 -39.64 2.37 -25.42
CA LEU A 110 -38.97 2.41 -26.72
C LEU A 110 -39.95 2.02 -27.86
N GLN A 111 -40.76 0.99 -27.69
CA GLN A 111 -41.74 0.57 -28.70
C GLN A 111 -42.78 1.66 -28.96
N ASN A 112 -43.25 2.34 -27.89
CA ASN A 112 -44.19 3.44 -28.01
C ASN A 112 -43.61 4.61 -28.86
N VAL A 113 -42.38 5.03 -28.52
CA VAL A 113 -41.71 6.12 -29.29
C VAL A 113 -41.41 5.71 -30.73
N LYS A 114 -41.09 4.43 -31.01
CA LYS A 114 -40.95 3.92 -32.38
C LYS A 114 -42.28 4.00 -33.16
N ALA A 115 -43.39 3.66 -32.52
CA ALA A 115 -44.71 3.82 -33.17
C ALA A 115 -45.02 5.28 -33.53
N GLN A 116 -44.62 6.23 -32.66
CA GLN A 116 -44.74 7.69 -32.94
C GLN A 116 -43.85 8.10 -34.13
N LEU A 117 -42.61 7.55 -34.25
CA LEU A 117 -41.76 7.78 -35.42
C LEU A 117 -42.43 7.30 -36.71
N THR A 118 -42.95 6.06 -36.72
CA THR A 118 -43.65 5.49 -37.86
C THR A 118 -44.87 6.35 -38.27
N GLN A 119 -45.62 6.89 -37.27
CA GLN A 119 -46.71 7.80 -37.52
C GLN A 119 -46.22 9.10 -38.16
N ALA A 120 -45.12 9.69 -37.68
CA ALA A 120 -44.53 10.90 -38.23
C ALA A 120 -44.01 10.66 -39.67
N GLU A 121 -43.41 9.50 -39.95
CA GLU A 121 -42.96 9.10 -41.29
C GLU A 121 -44.13 8.97 -42.27
N ALA A 122 -45.24 8.31 -41.89
CA ALA A 122 -46.44 8.20 -42.68
C ALA A 122 -47.05 9.56 -43.02
N ASN A 123 -47.04 10.49 -42.02
CA ASN A 123 -47.54 11.88 -42.27
C ASN A 123 -46.60 12.64 -43.25
N LEU A 124 -45.27 12.48 -43.10
CA LEU A 124 -44.30 13.07 -44.04
C LEU A 124 -44.53 12.56 -45.47
N ASP A 125 -44.72 11.25 -45.65
CA ASP A 125 -44.95 10.64 -46.96
C ASP A 125 -46.24 11.22 -47.59
N ASN A 126 -47.30 11.40 -46.84
CA ASN A 126 -48.54 12.03 -47.35
C ASN A 126 -48.30 13.49 -47.79
N LEU A 127 -47.63 14.28 -46.92
CA LEU A 127 -47.34 15.69 -47.27
C LEU A 127 -46.31 15.80 -48.42
N LYS A 128 -45.38 14.85 -48.55
CA LYS A 128 -44.47 14.78 -49.68
C LYS A 128 -45.20 14.55 -51.01
N LEU A 129 -46.14 13.62 -51.04
CA LEU A 129 -46.98 13.38 -52.24
C LEU A 129 -47.79 14.65 -52.63
N ASN A 130 -48.29 15.38 -51.63
CA ASN A 130 -49.00 16.65 -51.86
C ASN A 130 -48.05 17.74 -52.41
N PHE A 131 -46.84 17.83 -51.80
CA PHE A 131 -45.80 18.76 -52.24
C PHE A 131 -45.38 18.50 -53.67
N ASP A 132 -45.06 17.24 -54.01
CA ASP A 132 -44.64 16.86 -55.38
C ASP A 132 -45.71 17.19 -56.40
N ARG A 133 -46.98 16.90 -56.12
CA ARG A 133 -48.10 17.24 -56.98
C ARG A 133 -48.27 18.75 -57.15
N ASN A 134 -48.25 19.50 -56.07
CA ASN A 134 -48.44 20.97 -56.10
C ASN A 134 -47.25 21.68 -56.77
N LYS A 135 -46.03 21.13 -56.63
CA LYS A 135 -44.86 21.61 -57.35
C LYS A 135 -45.05 21.54 -58.88
N GLU A 136 -45.55 20.42 -59.41
CA GLU A 136 -45.83 20.25 -60.81
C GLU A 136 -46.94 21.21 -61.28
N LEU A 137 -48.02 21.41 -60.50
CA LEU A 137 -49.08 22.33 -60.82
C LEU A 137 -48.65 23.82 -60.80
N TYR A 138 -47.73 24.16 -59.91
CA TYR A 138 -47.14 25.50 -59.86
C TYR A 138 -46.24 25.77 -61.07
N GLU A 139 -45.40 24.80 -61.46
CA GLU A 139 -44.55 24.88 -62.67
C GLU A 139 -45.40 25.07 -63.93
N LYS A 140 -46.62 24.51 -63.98
CA LYS A 140 -47.60 24.68 -65.08
C LYS A 140 -48.46 25.95 -64.96
N GLY A 141 -48.25 26.76 -63.91
CA GLY A 141 -49.03 28.03 -63.70
C GLY A 141 -50.45 27.82 -63.25
N VAL A 142 -50.86 26.65 -62.73
CA VAL A 142 -52.23 26.30 -62.34
C VAL A 142 -52.59 26.75 -60.95
N ILE A 143 -51.62 26.85 -60.04
CA ILE A 143 -51.83 27.28 -58.65
C ILE A 143 -51.08 28.58 -58.31
N SER A 144 -51.50 29.27 -57.23
CA SER A 144 -50.84 30.49 -56.80
C SER A 144 -49.50 30.18 -56.09
N LYS A 145 -48.60 31.17 -56.08
CA LYS A 145 -47.37 31.12 -55.34
C LYS A 145 -47.61 30.90 -53.82
N SER A 146 -48.63 31.54 -53.26
CA SER A 146 -48.97 31.35 -51.85
C SER A 146 -49.40 29.93 -51.50
N ASP A 147 -50.15 29.26 -52.37
CA ASP A 147 -50.53 27.85 -52.15
C ASP A 147 -49.35 26.91 -52.23
N TRP A 148 -48.42 27.17 -53.13
CA TRP A 148 -47.21 26.40 -53.23
C TRP A 148 -46.30 26.60 -51.99
N GLU A 149 -46.08 27.87 -51.54
CA GLU A 149 -45.26 28.16 -50.35
C GLU A 149 -45.84 27.52 -49.10
N ARG A 150 -47.18 27.51 -48.95
CA ARG A 150 -47.83 26.81 -47.86
C ARG A 150 -47.54 25.32 -47.87
N THR A 151 -47.70 24.65 -49.01
CA THR A 151 -47.46 23.22 -49.14
C THR A 151 -45.97 22.85 -48.91
N PHE A 152 -45.06 23.72 -49.37
CA PHE A 152 -43.65 23.60 -49.10
C PHE A 152 -43.35 23.69 -47.60
N THR A 153 -43.96 24.66 -46.91
CA THR A 153 -43.79 24.82 -45.47
C THR A 153 -44.32 23.60 -44.69
N ASP A 154 -45.52 23.11 -45.06
CA ASP A 154 -46.09 21.89 -44.45
C ASP A 154 -45.23 20.69 -44.58
N TYR A 155 -44.59 20.49 -45.77
CA TYR A 155 -43.63 19.42 -46.00
C TYR A 155 -42.36 19.58 -45.15
N GLU A 156 -41.77 20.78 -45.06
CA GLU A 156 -40.56 21.02 -44.24
C GLU A 156 -40.86 20.85 -42.73
N VAL A 157 -42.03 21.25 -42.26
CA VAL A 157 -42.47 21.01 -40.86
C VAL A 157 -42.60 19.52 -40.59
N ALA A 158 -43.21 18.75 -41.52
CA ALA A 158 -43.30 17.28 -41.31
C ALA A 158 -41.94 16.61 -41.29
N LYS A 159 -41.03 17.04 -42.16
CA LYS A 159 -39.64 16.54 -42.18
C LYS A 159 -38.91 16.86 -40.86
N ALA A 160 -39.12 18.05 -40.31
CA ALA A 160 -38.56 18.41 -38.99
C ALA A 160 -39.16 17.54 -37.86
N ASN A 161 -40.49 17.24 -37.95
CA ASN A 161 -41.17 16.37 -37.00
C ASN A 161 -40.62 14.95 -37.01
N VAL A 162 -40.35 14.34 -38.19
CA VAL A 162 -39.71 13.03 -38.31
C VAL A 162 -38.33 13.07 -37.69
N LYS A 163 -37.53 14.11 -37.96
CA LYS A 163 -36.18 14.25 -37.35
C LYS A 163 -36.28 14.34 -35.81
N SER A 164 -37.25 15.06 -35.27
CA SER A 164 -37.51 15.13 -33.83
C SER A 164 -37.87 13.75 -33.27
N ALA A 165 -38.83 13.03 -33.91
CA ALA A 165 -39.27 11.72 -33.50
C ALA A 165 -38.09 10.69 -33.55
N TYR A 166 -37.22 10.80 -34.57
CA TYR A 166 -36.01 9.97 -34.65
C TYR A 166 -35.07 10.16 -33.44
N TYR A 167 -34.82 11.41 -33.03
CA TYR A 167 -34.01 11.68 -31.84
C TYR A 167 -34.67 11.22 -30.53
N ASN A 168 -36.00 11.24 -30.46
CA ASN A 168 -36.75 10.68 -29.34
C ASN A 168 -36.55 9.16 -29.27
N VAL A 169 -36.54 8.44 -30.40
CA VAL A 169 -36.23 7.01 -30.45
C VAL A 169 -34.79 6.74 -29.97
N GLN A 170 -33.82 7.56 -30.40
CA GLN A 170 -32.42 7.43 -29.96
C GLN A 170 -32.29 7.65 -28.46
N SER A 171 -32.99 8.63 -27.88
CA SER A 171 -33.02 8.87 -26.44
C SER A 171 -33.63 7.69 -25.67
N ALA A 172 -34.77 7.16 -26.12
CA ALA A 172 -35.40 5.98 -25.51
C ALA A 172 -34.52 4.73 -25.63
N GLN A 173 -33.78 4.58 -26.74
CA GLN A 173 -32.83 3.49 -26.93
C GLN A 173 -31.67 3.56 -25.96
N SER A 174 -31.18 4.76 -25.65
CA SER A 174 -30.16 5.00 -24.62
C SER A 174 -30.68 4.64 -23.22
N SER A 175 -31.94 4.94 -22.92
CA SER A 175 -32.57 4.55 -21.65
C SER A 175 -32.69 3.02 -21.50
N VAL A 176 -33.03 2.31 -22.58
CA VAL A 176 -33.04 0.82 -22.57
C VAL A 176 -31.65 0.28 -22.34
N LYS A 177 -30.62 0.85 -22.99
CA LYS A 177 -29.22 0.45 -22.78
C LYS A 177 -28.81 0.62 -21.31
N GLN A 178 -29.10 1.77 -20.73
CA GLN A 178 -28.81 2.02 -19.30
C GLN A 178 -29.47 1.01 -18.36
N SER A 179 -30.76 0.68 -18.62
CA SER A 179 -31.47 -0.33 -17.83
C SER A 179 -30.85 -1.72 -17.99
N ARG A 180 -30.39 -2.09 -19.19
CA ARG A 180 -29.68 -3.36 -19.44
C ARG A 180 -28.31 -3.39 -18.79
N ASP A 181 -27.58 -2.29 -18.79
CA ASP A 181 -26.27 -2.20 -18.12
C ASP A 181 -26.46 -2.39 -16.60
N ASN A 182 -27.50 -1.82 -16.01
CA ASN A 182 -27.85 -2.06 -14.61
C ASN A 182 -28.24 -3.52 -14.35
N LEU A 183 -28.92 -4.18 -15.27
CA LEU A 183 -29.21 -5.61 -15.17
C LEU A 183 -27.93 -6.45 -15.23
N ALA A 184 -26.99 -6.11 -16.12
CA ALA A 184 -25.73 -6.81 -16.18
C ALA A 184 -24.92 -6.72 -14.86
N ARG A 185 -25.06 -5.61 -14.12
CA ARG A 185 -24.42 -5.39 -12.81
C ARG A 185 -25.01 -6.23 -11.67
N THR A 186 -26.15 -6.92 -11.88
CA THR A 186 -26.68 -7.86 -10.90
C THR A 186 -25.87 -9.16 -10.83
N SER A 187 -25.04 -9.43 -11.84
CA SER A 187 -24.13 -10.57 -11.88
C SER A 187 -22.69 -10.08 -11.83
N ILE A 188 -21.99 -10.43 -10.78
CA ILE A 188 -20.61 -10.01 -10.55
C ILE A 188 -19.68 -11.14 -10.97
N PHE A 189 -18.78 -10.83 -11.88
CA PHE A 189 -17.79 -11.75 -12.45
C PHE A 189 -16.37 -11.38 -12.02
N ALA A 190 -15.49 -12.38 -11.99
CA ALA A 190 -14.07 -12.15 -11.72
C ALA A 190 -13.43 -11.30 -12.85
N PRO A 191 -12.80 -10.17 -12.53
CA PRO A 191 -12.18 -9.29 -13.52
C PRO A 191 -10.86 -9.86 -14.06
N ARG A 192 -10.23 -10.75 -13.29
CA ARG A 192 -8.96 -11.43 -13.60
C ARG A 192 -8.84 -12.75 -12.88
N ASP A 193 -7.84 -13.54 -13.28
CA ASP A 193 -7.48 -14.77 -12.56
C ASP A 193 -6.91 -14.43 -11.17
N GLY A 194 -7.26 -15.23 -10.18
CA GLY A 194 -6.80 -15.03 -8.81
C GLY A 194 -7.44 -16.01 -7.82
N THR A 195 -7.26 -15.73 -6.55
CA THR A 195 -7.85 -16.47 -5.44
C THR A 195 -8.76 -15.55 -4.63
N ILE A 196 -9.85 -16.04 -4.13
CA ILE A 196 -10.74 -15.31 -3.21
C ILE A 196 -10.00 -15.13 -1.88
N SER A 197 -9.52 -13.93 -1.61
CA SER A 197 -8.79 -13.61 -0.38
C SER A 197 -9.72 -13.35 0.79
N LYS A 198 -10.92 -12.81 0.51
CA LYS A 198 -11.96 -12.53 1.51
C LYS A 198 -13.34 -12.59 0.87
N LEU A 199 -14.29 -13.20 1.57
CA LEU A 199 -15.71 -13.19 1.26
C LEU A 199 -16.45 -12.48 2.40
N SER A 200 -17.07 -11.34 2.11
CA SER A 200 -17.68 -10.47 3.14
C SER A 200 -19.18 -10.60 3.23
N VAL A 201 -19.81 -11.50 2.46
CA VAL A 201 -21.26 -11.65 2.37
C VAL A 201 -21.67 -13.13 2.35
N GLU A 202 -22.93 -13.38 2.69
CA GLU A 202 -23.54 -14.72 2.72
C GLU A 202 -24.71 -14.85 1.73
N LEU A 203 -25.06 -16.09 1.38
CA LEU A 203 -26.22 -16.39 0.55
C LEU A 203 -27.51 -15.97 1.26
N GLY A 204 -28.38 -15.23 0.58
CA GLY A 204 -29.63 -14.65 1.15
C GLY A 204 -29.43 -13.31 1.83
N GLU A 205 -28.17 -12.82 1.95
CA GLU A 205 -27.91 -11.49 2.50
C GLU A 205 -28.33 -10.39 1.53
N ARG A 206 -28.77 -9.24 2.08
CA ARG A 206 -29.15 -8.08 1.30
C ARG A 206 -27.99 -7.08 1.22
N VAL A 207 -27.51 -6.85 0.02
CA VAL A 207 -26.48 -5.86 -0.26
C VAL A 207 -27.05 -4.56 -0.75
N VAL A 208 -26.32 -3.47 -0.49
CA VAL A 208 -26.69 -2.12 -0.95
C VAL A 208 -25.62 -1.63 -1.90
N GLY A 209 -26.04 -1.14 -3.05
CA GLY A 209 -25.16 -0.51 -4.03
C GLY A 209 -25.89 0.67 -4.69
N THR A 210 -25.21 1.81 -4.79
CA THR A 210 -25.71 2.98 -5.47
C THR A 210 -24.60 3.60 -6.32
N ALA A 211 -24.96 4.32 -7.37
CA ALA A 211 -23.99 5.00 -8.22
C ALA A 211 -23.23 6.13 -7.49
N GLN A 212 -23.74 6.60 -6.34
CA GLN A 212 -23.22 7.77 -5.62
C GLN A 212 -22.39 7.40 -4.37
N MET A 213 -22.50 6.18 -3.87
CA MET A 213 -21.82 5.73 -2.65
C MET A 213 -21.12 4.41 -2.89
N ALA A 214 -20.00 4.19 -2.21
CA ALA A 214 -19.35 2.90 -2.22
C ALA A 214 -20.36 1.83 -1.72
N GLY A 215 -20.61 0.82 -2.56
CA GLY A 215 -21.50 -0.28 -2.23
C GLY A 215 -20.92 -1.21 -1.18
N THR A 216 -21.75 -2.14 -0.68
CA THR A 216 -21.31 -3.22 0.21
C THR A 216 -20.17 -3.99 -0.44
N GLU A 217 -19.04 -4.14 0.25
CA GLU A 217 -17.93 -5.00 -0.18
C GLU A 217 -18.42 -6.45 -0.17
N ILE A 218 -18.30 -7.14 -1.28
CA ILE A 218 -18.76 -8.50 -1.47
C ILE A 218 -17.61 -9.49 -1.35
N VAL A 219 -16.59 -9.30 -2.15
CA VAL A 219 -15.49 -10.24 -2.29
C VAL A 219 -14.19 -9.54 -2.70
N ARG A 220 -13.07 -10.09 -2.26
CA ARG A 220 -11.75 -9.67 -2.75
C ARG A 220 -11.13 -10.78 -3.56
N VAL A 221 -10.64 -10.43 -4.73
CA VAL A 221 -9.87 -11.31 -5.61
C VAL A 221 -8.43 -10.86 -5.62
N ALA A 222 -7.52 -11.72 -5.20
CA ALA A 222 -6.11 -11.43 -5.05
C ALA A 222 -5.23 -12.39 -5.82
N ASN A 223 -4.09 -11.92 -6.29
CA ASN A 223 -3.03 -12.78 -6.80
C ASN A 223 -2.08 -13.14 -5.66
N LEU A 224 -2.19 -14.35 -5.14
CA LEU A 224 -1.38 -14.82 -4.01
C LEU A 224 0.02 -15.28 -4.43
N ASN A 225 0.36 -15.32 -5.70
CA ASN A 225 1.71 -15.72 -6.16
C ASN A 225 2.76 -14.69 -5.81
N ASN A 226 2.39 -13.41 -5.85
CA ASN A 226 3.25 -12.30 -5.53
C ASN A 226 2.75 -11.65 -4.24
N MET A 227 3.55 -11.78 -3.19
CA MET A 227 3.25 -11.18 -1.90
C MET A 227 4.22 -10.05 -1.61
N GLU A 228 3.72 -9.00 -1.01
CA GLU A 228 4.50 -7.87 -0.51
C GLU A 228 4.22 -7.62 0.96
N VAL A 229 5.16 -6.99 1.63
CA VAL A 229 4.96 -6.47 2.99
C VAL A 229 4.80 -4.97 2.88
N GLU A 230 3.70 -4.43 3.36
CA GLU A 230 3.52 -3.00 3.53
C GLU A 230 3.97 -2.64 4.94
N VAL A 231 5.11 -1.95 5.04
CA VAL A 231 5.72 -1.57 6.32
C VAL A 231 5.63 -0.06 6.53
N ASP A 232 5.55 0.34 7.80
CA ASP A 232 5.54 1.72 8.22
C ASP A 232 6.95 2.15 8.65
N VAL A 233 7.58 3.03 7.87
CA VAL A 233 8.92 3.56 8.12
C VAL A 233 8.83 4.98 8.64
N ASN A 234 9.59 5.28 9.71
CA ASN A 234 9.62 6.60 10.31
C ASN A 234 10.21 7.67 9.37
N GLU A 235 9.76 8.92 9.51
CA GLU A 235 10.24 10.08 8.76
C GLU A 235 11.76 10.27 8.84
N THR A 236 12.40 9.96 9.98
CA THR A 236 13.84 10.09 10.16
C THR A 236 14.64 9.08 9.33
N ASP A 237 14.06 7.93 9.05
CA ASP A 237 14.75 6.82 8.38
C ASP A 237 14.36 6.67 6.91
N ILE A 238 13.18 7.17 6.50
CA ILE A 238 12.72 7.08 5.11
C ILE A 238 13.66 7.75 4.11
N VAL A 239 14.38 8.80 4.56
CA VAL A 239 15.37 9.54 3.72
C VAL A 239 16.51 8.64 3.26
N LYS A 240 16.80 7.56 4.00
CA LYS A 240 17.90 6.62 3.70
C LYS A 240 17.45 5.49 2.78
N VAL A 241 16.14 5.22 2.71
CA VAL A 241 15.56 4.10 1.96
C VAL A 241 15.39 4.48 0.49
N ASN A 242 15.81 3.59 -0.40
CA ASN A 242 15.67 3.75 -1.83
C ASN A 242 14.91 2.58 -2.45
N VAL A 243 14.20 2.86 -3.55
CA VAL A 243 13.59 1.79 -4.36
C VAL A 243 14.71 0.92 -4.94
N GLY A 244 14.58 -0.40 -4.76
CA GLY A 244 15.59 -1.37 -5.18
C GLY A 244 16.50 -1.85 -4.03
N ASP A 245 16.40 -1.28 -2.83
CA ASP A 245 17.16 -1.75 -1.68
C ASP A 245 16.79 -3.20 -1.34
N SER A 246 17.80 -4.00 -1.04
CA SER A 246 17.61 -5.39 -0.60
C SER A 246 17.12 -5.42 0.84
N THR A 247 16.21 -6.34 1.12
CA THR A 247 15.62 -6.46 2.46
C THR A 247 15.68 -7.88 2.97
N ILE A 248 15.74 -8.01 4.29
CA ILE A 248 15.53 -9.26 5.02
C ILE A 248 14.16 -9.16 5.66
N VAL A 249 13.29 -10.12 5.38
CA VAL A 249 11.91 -10.16 5.88
C VAL A 249 11.80 -11.33 6.85
N GLU A 250 11.44 -11.03 8.09
CA GLU A 250 11.13 -12.01 9.12
C GLU A 250 9.62 -12.03 9.34
N VAL A 251 9.00 -13.18 9.15
CA VAL A 251 7.55 -13.35 9.33
C VAL A 251 7.28 -14.03 10.67
N ASP A 252 6.45 -13.43 11.52
CA ASP A 252 6.17 -13.92 12.88
C ASP A 252 5.65 -15.36 12.91
N ALA A 253 4.95 -15.78 11.84
CA ALA A 253 4.44 -17.14 11.71
C ALA A 253 5.52 -18.18 11.39
N TYR A 254 6.70 -17.76 10.92
CA TYR A 254 7.82 -18.62 10.50
C TYR A 254 9.07 -18.29 11.29
N LEU A 255 9.05 -18.57 12.59
CA LEU A 255 10.18 -18.35 13.51
C LEU A 255 11.50 -18.92 12.98
N LYS A 256 12.58 -18.13 13.05
CA LYS A 256 13.96 -18.49 12.60
C LYS A 256 14.12 -18.65 11.09
N ARG A 257 13.21 -18.12 10.28
CA ARG A 257 13.38 -18.07 8.82
C ARG A 257 13.41 -16.65 8.33
N GLU A 258 14.43 -16.35 7.56
CA GLU A 258 14.61 -15.08 6.88
C GLU A 258 14.24 -15.24 5.40
N PHE A 259 13.43 -14.32 4.90
CA PHE A 259 13.06 -14.26 3.50
C PHE A 259 13.71 -13.04 2.87
N LYS A 260 14.16 -13.18 1.64
CA LYS A 260 14.72 -12.06 0.88
C LYS A 260 13.61 -11.28 0.21
N GLY A 261 13.72 -9.96 0.26
CA GLY A 261 12.82 -9.04 -0.40
C GLY A 261 13.57 -7.89 -1.07
N VAL A 262 12.81 -7.09 -1.80
CA VAL A 262 13.31 -5.86 -2.46
C VAL A 262 12.25 -4.78 -2.30
N VAL A 263 12.68 -3.56 -1.99
CA VAL A 263 11.81 -2.37 -1.95
C VAL A 263 11.32 -2.05 -3.36
N THR A 264 10.01 -2.10 -3.56
CA THR A 264 9.37 -1.83 -4.86
C THR A 264 8.77 -0.44 -4.96
N GLU A 265 8.22 0.07 -3.85
CA GLU A 265 7.54 1.37 -3.84
C GLU A 265 7.71 2.05 -2.49
N ILE A 266 7.87 3.36 -2.51
CA ILE A 266 7.90 4.22 -1.34
C ILE A 266 6.79 5.25 -1.51
N ALA A 267 5.87 5.34 -0.54
CA ALA A 267 4.79 6.31 -0.60
C ALA A 267 5.34 7.74 -0.49
N ASN A 268 4.94 8.61 -1.41
CA ASN A 268 5.35 10.02 -1.42
C ASN A 268 4.60 10.87 -0.38
N THR A 269 3.56 10.33 0.23
CA THR A 269 2.72 11.02 1.21
C THR A 269 2.72 10.25 2.52
N ALA A 270 2.94 10.95 3.61
CA ALA A 270 2.80 10.37 4.94
C ALA A 270 1.34 9.97 5.20
N GLU A 271 1.12 8.94 5.99
CA GLU A 271 -0.21 8.61 6.46
C GLU A 271 -0.71 9.73 7.38
N ASN A 272 -1.84 10.36 7.00
CA ASN A 272 -2.42 11.44 7.78
C ASN A 272 -2.91 10.91 9.13
N THR A 273 -2.14 11.15 10.15
CA THR A 273 -2.57 10.99 11.54
C THR A 273 -3.20 12.31 11.98
N LEU A 274 -4.47 12.28 12.33
CA LEU A 274 -5.27 13.44 12.78
C LEU A 274 -4.81 14.01 14.15
N SER A 275 -3.72 13.51 14.73
CA SER A 275 -3.21 13.89 16.05
C SER A 275 -1.80 14.44 15.95
N VAL A 276 -1.57 15.61 16.54
CA VAL A 276 -0.29 16.36 16.51
C VAL A 276 0.86 15.64 17.25
N ASP A 277 0.53 14.66 18.11
CA ASP A 277 1.50 13.91 18.92
C ASP A 277 1.88 12.54 18.30
N GLN A 278 1.44 12.22 17.10
CA GLN A 278 1.69 10.93 16.47
C GLN A 278 2.89 10.99 15.53
N VAL A 279 3.72 9.96 15.59
CA VAL A 279 4.92 9.81 14.76
C VAL A 279 4.52 9.72 13.29
N THR A 280 5.14 10.54 12.44
CA THR A 280 4.91 10.52 11.00
C THR A 280 5.58 9.29 10.39
N ASN A 281 4.77 8.42 9.78
CA ASN A 281 5.25 7.23 9.09
C ASN A 281 4.94 7.29 7.60
N PHE A 282 5.82 6.69 6.80
CA PHE A 282 5.67 6.51 5.37
C PHE A 282 5.51 5.04 5.04
N LYS A 283 4.57 4.70 4.17
CA LYS A 283 4.37 3.33 3.72
C LYS A 283 5.41 2.94 2.69
N VAL A 284 6.08 1.83 2.94
CA VAL A 284 7.05 1.24 2.04
C VAL A 284 6.58 -0.17 1.69
N LYS A 285 6.53 -0.48 0.40
CA LYS A 285 6.19 -1.81 -0.08
C LYS A 285 7.44 -2.60 -0.42
N VAL A 286 7.54 -3.76 0.16
CA VAL A 286 8.66 -4.68 -0.01
C VAL A 286 8.14 -5.98 -0.58
N ARG A 287 8.51 -6.30 -1.82
CA ARG A 287 8.16 -7.56 -2.46
C ARG A 287 9.02 -8.68 -1.91
N ILE A 288 8.40 -9.78 -1.47
CA ILE A 288 9.09 -11.00 -1.06
C ILE A 288 9.47 -11.76 -2.33
N LEU A 289 10.75 -12.10 -2.46
CA LEU A 289 11.24 -12.84 -3.63
C LEU A 289 10.76 -14.30 -3.59
N PRO A 290 10.10 -14.80 -4.65
CA PRO A 290 9.59 -16.17 -4.70
C PRO A 290 10.66 -17.24 -4.48
N GLU A 291 11.91 -16.92 -4.82
CA GLU A 291 13.06 -17.83 -4.64
C GLU A 291 13.33 -18.16 -3.17
N SER A 292 13.00 -17.24 -2.25
CA SER A 292 13.27 -17.39 -0.82
C SER A 292 12.29 -18.32 -0.10
N TYR A 293 11.13 -18.64 -0.72
CA TYR A 293 10.10 -19.51 -0.11
C TYR A 293 9.65 -20.70 -0.98
N LYS A 294 10.37 -20.99 -2.07
CA LYS A 294 10.07 -22.15 -2.96
C LYS A 294 9.94 -23.46 -2.19
N ASP A 295 10.79 -23.68 -1.18
CA ASP A 295 10.76 -24.88 -0.36
C ASP A 295 9.45 -25.09 0.40
N LEU A 296 8.79 -23.98 0.79
CA LEU A 296 7.51 -24.00 1.51
C LEU A 296 6.31 -24.23 0.59
N SER A 297 6.52 -24.05 -0.71
CA SER A 297 5.48 -24.19 -1.75
C SER A 297 5.49 -25.54 -2.43
N ALA A 298 6.54 -26.38 -2.24
CA ALA A 298 6.72 -27.64 -2.96
C ALA A 298 5.59 -28.67 -2.77
N ASP A 299 4.93 -28.66 -1.61
CA ASP A 299 3.81 -29.55 -1.27
C ASP A 299 2.43 -28.94 -1.47
N LYS A 300 2.34 -27.72 -2.01
CA LYS A 300 1.07 -27.02 -2.17
C LYS A 300 0.65 -26.92 -3.64
N PRO A 301 -0.66 -26.77 -3.95
CA PRO A 301 -1.11 -26.57 -5.32
C PRO A 301 -0.42 -25.37 -5.97
N GLU A 302 -0.19 -25.46 -7.27
CA GLU A 302 0.27 -24.31 -8.08
C GLU A 302 -0.60 -23.10 -7.77
N ASN A 303 0.04 -21.94 -7.54
CA ASN A 303 -0.61 -20.67 -7.12
C ASN A 303 -1.04 -20.58 -5.64
N SER A 304 -0.47 -21.38 -4.75
CA SER A 304 -0.69 -21.27 -3.30
C SER A 304 0.54 -20.68 -2.62
N SER A 305 0.45 -19.44 -2.13
CA SER A 305 1.48 -18.84 -1.29
C SER A 305 1.50 -19.49 0.10
N PRO A 306 2.67 -19.68 0.72
CA PRO A 306 2.76 -20.05 2.13
C PRO A 306 2.27 -18.93 3.05
N PHE A 307 2.29 -17.68 2.58
CA PHE A 307 1.86 -16.51 3.33
C PHE A 307 0.37 -16.26 3.14
N ARG A 308 -0.27 -15.82 4.22
CA ARG A 308 -1.67 -15.39 4.17
C ARG A 308 -1.74 -13.86 4.32
N PRO A 309 -2.61 -13.18 3.58
CA PRO A 309 -2.86 -11.75 3.77
C PRO A 309 -3.20 -11.44 5.23
N GLY A 310 -2.60 -10.37 5.77
CA GLY A 310 -2.76 -9.96 7.16
C GLY A 310 -1.75 -10.51 8.16
N MET A 311 -0.84 -11.43 7.76
CA MET A 311 0.27 -11.85 8.62
C MET A 311 1.20 -10.66 8.91
N THR A 312 1.73 -10.60 10.13
CA THR A 312 2.71 -9.60 10.54
C THR A 312 4.11 -10.04 10.14
N ALA A 313 4.90 -9.09 9.70
CA ALA A 313 6.31 -9.29 9.36
C ALA A 313 7.14 -8.08 9.80
N THR A 314 8.38 -8.35 10.19
CA THR A 314 9.42 -7.34 10.40
C THR A 314 10.35 -7.36 9.21
N VAL A 315 10.71 -6.18 8.73
CA VAL A 315 11.56 -6.01 7.55
C VAL A 315 12.76 -5.16 7.92
N ASP A 316 13.94 -5.70 7.70
CA ASP A 316 15.21 -4.97 7.81
C ASP A 316 15.65 -4.54 6.40
N ILE A 317 15.51 -3.25 6.12
CA ILE A 317 15.88 -2.65 4.83
C ILE A 317 17.37 -2.30 4.87
N ILE A 318 18.16 -2.88 3.98
CA ILE A 318 19.60 -2.62 3.87
C ILE A 318 19.81 -1.36 3.05
N THR A 319 20.10 -0.25 3.74
CA THR A 319 20.25 1.07 3.10
C THR A 319 21.69 1.35 2.67
N ASN A 320 22.69 0.78 3.38
CA ASN A 320 24.09 0.98 3.05
C ASN A 320 24.90 -0.25 3.46
N LYS A 321 25.74 -0.74 2.55
CA LYS A 321 26.65 -1.85 2.82
C LYS A 321 28.06 -1.40 2.51
N LYS A 322 28.96 -1.48 3.52
CA LYS A 322 30.39 -1.22 3.37
C LYS A 322 31.17 -2.52 3.68
N GLU A 323 31.83 -3.03 2.67
CA GLU A 323 32.60 -4.26 2.76
C GLU A 323 34.08 -3.94 3.05
N ASN A 324 34.76 -4.85 3.76
CA ASN A 324 36.18 -4.80 4.02
C ASN A 324 36.68 -3.49 4.67
N ILE A 325 35.92 -2.97 5.63
CA ILE A 325 36.33 -1.81 6.40
C ILE A 325 36.98 -2.20 7.73
N ILE A 326 37.89 -1.35 8.22
CA ILE A 326 38.51 -1.56 9.52
C ILE A 326 37.49 -1.22 10.61
N GLY A 327 37.01 -2.22 11.31
CA GLY A 327 36.10 -2.06 12.46
C GLY A 327 36.87 -1.84 13.76
N VAL A 328 36.54 -0.78 14.49
CA VAL A 328 37.08 -0.53 15.83
C VAL A 328 35.94 -0.59 16.85
N PRO A 329 36.05 -1.42 17.92
CA PRO A 329 35.02 -1.47 18.96
C PRO A 329 34.82 -0.08 19.61
N ILE A 330 33.60 0.29 19.88
CA ILE A 330 33.26 1.59 20.53
C ILE A 330 33.99 1.75 21.85
N SER A 331 34.21 0.64 22.60
CA SER A 331 34.97 0.63 23.85
C SER A 331 36.45 1.07 23.71
N ALA A 332 37.00 1.00 22.49
CA ALA A 332 38.37 1.42 22.19
C ALA A 332 38.48 2.92 21.86
N ILE A 333 37.37 3.62 21.66
CA ILE A 333 37.34 5.05 21.35
C ILE A 333 37.34 5.84 22.65
N VAL A 334 38.47 6.47 22.97
CA VAL A 334 38.60 7.34 24.15
C VAL A 334 38.74 8.79 23.69
N ILE A 335 37.89 9.65 24.21
CA ILE A 335 38.03 11.09 24.00
C ILE A 335 39.19 11.57 24.86
N LYS A 336 40.31 11.92 24.24
CA LYS A 336 41.45 12.54 24.91
C LYS A 336 41.16 14.04 25.08
N THR A 337 40.69 14.41 26.26
CA THR A 337 40.63 15.82 26.65
C THR A 337 42.05 16.30 26.89
N ASP A 338 42.51 17.22 26.06
CA ASP A 338 43.84 17.87 26.21
C ASP A 338 43.82 18.75 27.44
N THR A 339 44.26 18.21 28.58
CA THR A 339 44.37 18.92 29.87
C THR A 339 45.57 19.87 29.88
N SER A 340 46.34 19.96 28.78
CA SER A 340 47.50 20.84 28.68
C SER A 340 47.16 22.34 28.62
N SER A 341 45.93 22.68 28.17
CA SER A 341 45.47 24.08 28.15
C SER A 341 45.05 24.63 29.51
N ALA A 342 44.78 23.78 30.51
CA ALA A 342 44.41 24.26 31.85
C ALA A 342 45.63 24.76 32.68
N LYS A 343 46.84 24.32 32.38
CA LYS A 343 48.04 24.79 33.05
C LYS A 343 48.57 26.11 32.53
N ARG A 344 48.23 26.49 31.28
CA ARG A 344 48.63 27.82 30.72
C ARG A 344 47.76 28.98 31.19
N LYS A 345 46.53 28.74 31.61
CA LYS A 345 45.66 29.81 32.10
C LYS A 345 45.92 30.29 33.54
N LYS A 346 46.74 29.58 34.35
CA LYS A 346 47.12 30.01 35.70
C LYS A 346 48.38 30.91 35.73
N SER A 347 49.13 31.02 34.65
CA SER A 347 50.34 31.86 34.55
C SER A 347 50.15 33.21 33.84
N ALA A 348 48.93 33.48 33.32
CA ALA A 348 48.64 34.70 32.57
C ALA A 348 47.60 35.62 33.25
N MET A 349 47.52 35.54 34.61
CA MET A 349 46.63 36.43 35.37
C MET A 349 47.48 37.51 36.04
N GLY A 350 48.04 38.38 35.19
CA GLY A 350 48.74 39.59 35.59
C GLY A 350 48.62 40.61 34.49
N LEU A 351 47.80 41.63 34.76
CA LEU A 351 47.63 42.92 34.10
C LEU A 351 46.36 43.10 33.24
N PRO A 352 45.59 44.13 33.58
CA PRO A 352 44.41 44.53 32.84
C PRO A 352 44.83 45.51 31.72
N ILE A 353 44.33 45.32 30.53
CA ILE A 353 44.33 46.39 29.50
C ILE A 353 42.90 46.57 29.02
N LEU A 354 42.36 47.72 29.41
CA LEU A 354 41.31 48.46 28.72
C LEU A 354 41.61 48.66 27.23
N VAL A 355 40.60 48.67 26.39
CA VAL A 355 40.33 49.58 25.27
C VAL A 355 39.21 48.91 24.42
N ARG A 356 37.95 49.49 24.39
CA ARG A 356 37.47 50.45 23.38
C ARG A 356 37.73 49.95 21.93
N ASP A 357 36.77 49.67 21.19
CA ASP A 357 35.58 50.29 20.60
C ASP A 357 34.67 49.27 20.03
#